data_1f77ea3420c4944e07275af155522ee5
#
_entry.id   1f77ea3420c4944e07275af155522ee5
#
_cell.length_a   1.000
_cell.length_b   1.000
_cell.length_c   1.000
_cell.angle_alpha   90.00
_cell.angle_beta   90.00
_cell.angle_gamma   90.00
#
_symmetry.space_group_name_H-M   'P 1'
#
loop_
_entity.id
_entity.type
_entity.pdbx_description
1 polymer ?
#
loop_
_entity_poly.entity_id
_entity_poly.type
_entity_poly.pdbx_seq_one_letter_code
_entity_poly.pdbx_strand_id
1 'polypeptide(L)'
;MWERILAFSILFAALGRGQQAPDLAAQKEAMKKLAFLVGKWSGDAVTQRGPNQSIKVRQTEEVQFKLDGLVLLIEGTGRDPESGEAKFHALATISYDDAAKAYHFRAYNDGRYLDVDLKVPEKGFEWSYKMGPLDVRFAMNLNEKGEWVEIGETRFRDGAAQRSFEMTLRKQN
;
A
#
# COMPACT_ATOMS: atom_id res chain seq x y z
N MET A 1 19.64 -11.06 -58.53
CA MET A 1 20.23 -10.66 -57.26
C MET A 1 19.14 -10.86 -56.21
N TRP A 2 19.22 -11.96 -55.50
CA TRP A 2 18.21 -12.32 -54.48
C TRP A 2 18.80 -12.08 -53.13
N GLU A 3 18.28 -11.08 -52.40
CA GLU A 3 18.64 -10.82 -51.02
C GLU A 3 17.97 -11.85 -50.11
N ARG A 4 18.80 -12.62 -49.42
CA ARG A 4 18.38 -13.55 -48.39
C ARG A 4 18.22 -12.79 -47.10
N ILE A 5 16.98 -12.57 -46.67
CA ILE A 5 16.67 -12.08 -45.32
C ILE A 5 16.84 -13.29 -44.39
N LEU A 6 17.92 -13.27 -43.61
CA LEU A 6 18.15 -14.15 -42.47
C LEU A 6 17.30 -13.68 -41.30
N ALA A 7 16.18 -14.37 -41.05
CA ALA A 7 15.40 -14.22 -39.84
C ALA A 7 16.20 -14.80 -38.65
N PHE A 8 16.73 -13.96 -37.82
CA PHE A 8 17.37 -14.34 -36.57
C PHE A 8 16.27 -14.64 -35.55
N SER A 9 15.84 -15.91 -35.45
CA SER A 9 15.00 -16.37 -34.35
C SER A 9 15.85 -16.46 -33.09
N ILE A 10 15.76 -15.44 -32.21
CA ILE A 10 16.34 -15.50 -30.87
C ILE A 10 15.48 -16.45 -30.04
N LEU A 11 15.94 -17.70 -29.95
CA LEU A 11 15.39 -18.68 -29.02
C LEU A 11 15.89 -18.32 -27.62
N PHE A 12 15.09 -17.59 -26.83
CA PHE A 12 15.30 -17.44 -25.40
C PHE A 12 15.03 -18.80 -24.74
N ALA A 13 16.03 -19.64 -24.68
CA ALA A 13 16.04 -20.78 -23.78
C ALA A 13 16.19 -20.23 -22.35
N ALA A 14 15.07 -19.95 -21.70
CA ALA A 14 15.02 -19.70 -20.28
C ALA A 14 15.44 -20.99 -19.57
N LEU A 15 16.71 -21.07 -19.16
CA LEU A 15 17.18 -21.99 -18.11
C LEU A 15 16.58 -21.50 -16.78
N GLY A 16 15.26 -21.59 -16.63
CA GLY A 16 14.53 -21.33 -15.42
C GLY A 16 14.40 -22.61 -14.63
N ARG A 17 14.95 -22.67 -13.44
CA ARG A 17 14.40 -23.46 -12.34
C ARG A 17 12.89 -23.32 -12.44
N GLY A 18 12.14 -24.44 -12.44
CA GLY A 18 10.71 -24.47 -12.72
C GLY A 18 9.90 -23.49 -11.87
N GLN A 19 9.82 -22.27 -12.32
CA GLN A 19 8.92 -21.28 -11.76
C GLN A 19 7.53 -21.67 -12.28
N GLN A 20 6.69 -22.16 -11.37
CA GLN A 20 5.30 -22.46 -11.69
C GLN A 20 4.67 -21.22 -12.32
N ALA A 21 3.91 -21.41 -13.41
CA ALA A 21 3.18 -20.29 -14.02
C ALA A 21 2.26 -19.64 -12.98
N PRO A 22 2.15 -18.32 -12.94
CA PRO A 22 1.29 -17.62 -11.97
C PRO A 22 -0.16 -18.09 -12.06
N ASP A 23 -0.78 -18.38 -10.92
CA ASP A 23 -2.22 -18.69 -10.84
C ASP A 23 -3.01 -17.37 -10.69
N LEU A 24 -3.38 -16.77 -11.82
CA LEU A 24 -4.11 -15.52 -11.86
C LEU A 24 -5.49 -15.62 -11.17
N ALA A 25 -6.12 -16.80 -11.15
CA ALA A 25 -7.40 -16.97 -10.47
C ALA A 25 -7.22 -16.92 -8.95
N ALA A 26 -6.21 -17.60 -8.42
CA ALA A 26 -5.87 -17.55 -7.01
C ALA A 26 -5.46 -16.14 -6.58
N GLN A 27 -4.65 -15.43 -7.39
CA GLN A 27 -4.27 -14.03 -7.12
C GLN A 27 -5.49 -13.12 -7.03
N LYS A 28 -6.39 -13.17 -8.03
CA LYS A 28 -7.63 -12.36 -8.02
C LYS A 28 -8.53 -12.69 -6.82
N GLU A 29 -8.66 -13.96 -6.46
CA GLU A 29 -9.45 -14.38 -5.32
C GLU A 29 -8.88 -13.83 -4.00
N ALA A 30 -7.55 -13.90 -3.83
CA ALA A 30 -6.88 -13.30 -2.68
C ALA A 30 -7.13 -11.77 -2.63
N MET A 31 -6.99 -11.08 -3.76
CA MET A 31 -7.16 -9.62 -3.84
C MET A 31 -8.59 -9.15 -3.55
N LYS A 32 -9.63 -9.99 -3.74
CA LYS A 32 -11.01 -9.68 -3.37
C LYS A 32 -11.19 -9.34 -1.89
N LYS A 33 -10.33 -9.86 -1.00
CA LYS A 33 -10.35 -9.53 0.43
C LYS A 33 -10.15 -8.04 0.69
N LEU A 34 -9.56 -7.30 -0.25
CA LEU A 34 -9.33 -5.86 -0.16
C LEU A 34 -10.40 -5.03 -0.90
N ALA A 35 -11.43 -5.66 -1.47
CA ALA A 35 -12.46 -4.96 -2.24
C ALA A 35 -13.25 -3.92 -1.43
N PHE A 36 -13.31 -4.06 -0.11
CA PHE A 36 -13.96 -3.11 0.78
C PHE A 36 -13.31 -1.71 0.75
N LEU A 37 -12.01 -1.63 0.39
CA LEU A 37 -11.26 -0.39 0.29
C LEU A 37 -11.64 0.43 -0.95
N VAL A 38 -12.13 -0.20 -2.02
CA VAL A 38 -12.37 0.47 -3.31
C VAL A 38 -13.33 1.64 -3.17
N GLY A 39 -12.93 2.78 -3.73
CA GLY A 39 -13.71 4.01 -3.74
C GLY A 39 -12.90 5.22 -3.29
N LYS A 40 -13.61 6.31 -3.00
CA LYS A 40 -13.02 7.56 -2.51
C LYS A 40 -13.30 7.70 -1.02
N TRP A 41 -12.30 8.13 -0.30
CA TRP A 41 -12.34 8.31 1.14
C TRP A 41 -11.84 9.70 1.51
N SER A 42 -12.39 10.32 2.55
CA SER A 42 -11.93 11.61 3.06
C SER A 42 -12.17 11.74 4.56
N GLY A 43 -11.24 12.40 5.23
CA GLY A 43 -11.31 12.65 6.67
C GLY A 43 -10.07 13.37 7.18
N ASP A 44 -9.76 13.14 8.43
CA ASP A 44 -8.67 13.82 9.10
C ASP A 44 -7.53 12.84 9.41
N ALA A 45 -6.30 13.31 9.26
CA ALA A 45 -5.11 12.60 9.69
C ALA A 45 -4.20 13.50 10.53
N VAL A 46 -3.53 12.88 11.50
CA VAL A 46 -2.56 13.53 12.41
C VAL A 46 -1.28 12.71 12.42
N THR A 47 -0.17 13.37 12.13
CA THR A 47 1.19 12.80 12.23
C THR A 47 1.95 13.48 13.34
N GLN A 48 2.52 12.72 14.28
CA GLN A 48 3.40 13.25 15.32
C GLN A 48 4.81 13.45 14.73
N ARG A 49 5.37 14.63 14.90
CA ARG A 49 6.74 14.99 14.45
C ARG A 49 7.73 15.11 15.61
N GLY A 50 7.25 15.00 16.84
CA GLY A 50 8.04 15.09 18.06
C GLY A 50 7.12 15.17 19.29
N PRO A 51 7.67 15.29 20.50
CA PRO A 51 6.90 15.21 21.76
C PRO A 51 5.71 16.19 21.85
N ASN A 52 5.82 17.36 21.21
CA ASN A 52 4.79 18.40 21.27
C ASN A 52 4.47 18.99 19.88
N GLN A 53 4.79 18.27 18.80
CA GLN A 53 4.57 18.74 17.44
C GLN A 53 3.76 17.73 16.65
N SER A 54 2.63 18.16 16.14
CA SER A 54 1.82 17.36 15.22
C SER A 54 1.47 18.16 13.98
N ILE A 55 1.36 17.44 12.86
CA ILE A 55 0.83 17.96 11.62
C ILE A 55 -0.55 17.35 11.43
N LYS A 56 -1.56 18.21 11.24
CA LYS A 56 -2.93 17.81 10.89
C LYS A 56 -3.14 18.07 9.42
N VAL A 57 -3.79 17.15 8.76
CA VAL A 57 -4.17 17.29 7.35
C VAL A 57 -5.59 16.80 7.14
N ARG A 58 -6.27 17.39 6.15
CA ARG A 58 -7.43 16.78 5.52
C ARG A 58 -6.91 15.76 4.51
N GLN A 59 -7.14 14.48 4.80
CA GLN A 59 -6.68 13.37 3.99
C GLN A 59 -7.77 12.91 3.04
N THR A 60 -7.37 12.59 1.82
CA THR A 60 -8.19 11.88 0.82
C THR A 60 -7.44 10.67 0.32
N GLU A 61 -8.17 9.56 0.12
CA GLU A 61 -7.65 8.36 -0.53
C GLU A 61 -8.56 7.99 -1.69
N GLU A 62 -7.97 7.68 -2.84
CA GLU A 62 -8.66 7.07 -3.97
C GLU A 62 -8.10 5.65 -4.18
N VAL A 63 -8.99 4.65 -4.13
CA VAL A 63 -8.62 3.25 -4.18
C VAL A 63 -9.33 2.56 -5.32
N GLN A 64 -8.57 1.89 -6.19
CA GLN A 64 -9.11 1.21 -7.35
C GLN A 64 -8.33 -0.04 -7.71
N PHE A 65 -9.03 -1.07 -8.21
CA PHE A 65 -8.35 -2.21 -8.83
C PHE A 65 -7.79 -1.85 -10.21
N LYS A 66 -6.62 -2.39 -10.50
CA LYS A 66 -5.94 -2.34 -11.79
C LYS A 66 -5.66 -3.76 -12.28
N LEU A 67 -5.28 -3.88 -13.56
CA LEU A 67 -4.92 -5.16 -14.19
C LEU A 67 -5.96 -6.25 -13.92
N ASP A 68 -7.24 -5.90 -14.12
CA ASP A 68 -8.35 -6.83 -13.98
C ASP A 68 -8.42 -7.51 -12.59
N GLY A 69 -8.14 -6.74 -11.53
CA GLY A 69 -8.21 -7.20 -10.14
C GLY A 69 -6.92 -7.77 -9.55
N LEU A 70 -5.82 -7.77 -10.29
CA LEU A 70 -4.53 -8.29 -9.80
C LEU A 70 -3.76 -7.31 -8.93
N VAL A 71 -4.03 -6.01 -9.05
CA VAL A 71 -3.36 -4.96 -8.30
C VAL A 71 -4.39 -4.00 -7.72
N LEU A 72 -4.26 -3.64 -6.47
CA LEU A 72 -4.98 -2.52 -5.85
C LEU A 72 -4.07 -1.31 -5.84
N LEU A 73 -4.52 -0.20 -6.41
CA LEU A 73 -3.85 1.09 -6.38
C LEU A 73 -4.51 1.98 -5.34
N ILE A 74 -3.70 2.65 -4.51
CA ILE A 74 -4.13 3.61 -3.49
C ILE A 74 -3.38 4.90 -3.75
N GLU A 75 -4.11 6.00 -3.94
CA GLU A 75 -3.54 7.34 -4.12
C GLU A 75 -4.01 8.25 -3.00
N GLY A 76 -3.07 8.70 -2.17
CA GLY A 76 -3.31 9.50 -0.99
C GLY A 76 -2.84 10.95 -1.14
N THR A 77 -3.67 11.90 -0.69
CA THR A 77 -3.28 13.32 -0.60
C THR A 77 -3.71 13.91 0.73
N GLY A 78 -2.76 14.44 1.47
CA GLY A 78 -2.98 15.22 2.68
C GLY A 78 -2.83 16.72 2.41
N ARG A 79 -3.85 17.51 2.74
CA ARG A 79 -3.86 18.96 2.57
C ARG A 79 -3.95 19.66 3.92
N ASP A 80 -3.25 20.77 4.03
CA ASP A 80 -3.42 21.68 5.16
C ASP A 80 -4.89 22.12 5.25
N PRO A 81 -5.55 21.98 6.41
CA PRO A 81 -6.97 22.25 6.54
C PRO A 81 -7.34 23.74 6.41
N GLU A 82 -6.38 24.67 6.61
CA GLU A 82 -6.61 26.11 6.54
C GLU A 82 -6.27 26.66 5.16
N SER A 83 -5.07 26.34 4.64
CA SER A 83 -4.58 26.87 3.37
C SER A 83 -4.99 26.03 2.15
N GLY A 84 -5.35 24.75 2.35
CA GLY A 84 -5.59 23.79 1.26
C GLY A 84 -4.32 23.33 0.55
N GLU A 85 -3.13 23.80 0.97
CA GLU A 85 -1.86 23.40 0.39
C GLU A 85 -1.59 21.90 0.60
N ALA A 86 -1.12 21.21 -0.43
CA ALA A 86 -0.75 19.81 -0.30
C ALA A 86 0.52 19.67 0.55
N LYS A 87 0.41 18.91 1.63
CA LYS A 87 1.52 18.61 2.56
C LYS A 87 2.02 17.18 2.41
N PHE A 88 1.28 16.34 1.68
CA PHE A 88 1.56 14.93 1.55
C PHE A 88 0.96 14.39 0.26
N HIS A 89 1.75 13.64 -0.50
CA HIS A 89 1.30 12.84 -1.63
C HIS A 89 1.92 11.46 -1.52
N ALA A 90 1.10 10.44 -1.66
CA ALA A 90 1.57 9.06 -1.70
C ALA A 90 0.82 8.26 -2.76
N LEU A 91 1.51 7.27 -3.28
CA LEU A 91 0.93 6.24 -4.12
C LEU A 91 1.36 4.89 -3.57
N ALA A 92 0.42 3.97 -3.41
CA ALA A 92 0.74 2.60 -3.02
C ALA A 92 0.08 1.59 -3.94
N THR A 93 0.73 0.44 -4.09
CA THR A 93 0.18 -0.73 -4.76
C THR A 93 0.17 -1.92 -3.83
N ILE A 94 -0.90 -2.72 -3.90
CA ILE A 94 -0.97 -4.02 -3.25
C ILE A 94 -1.17 -5.07 -4.33
N SER A 95 -0.42 -6.16 -4.25
CA SER A 95 -0.56 -7.35 -5.09
C SER A 95 -0.42 -8.61 -4.26
N TYR A 96 -0.81 -9.76 -4.83
CA TYR A 96 -0.66 -11.06 -4.17
C TYR A 96 0.25 -11.97 -4.99
N ASP A 97 1.23 -12.58 -4.32
CA ASP A 97 2.08 -13.63 -4.88
C ASP A 97 1.50 -14.98 -4.48
N ASP A 98 1.00 -15.74 -5.45
CA ASP A 98 0.38 -17.06 -5.24
C ASP A 98 1.41 -18.14 -4.88
N ALA A 99 2.65 -17.99 -5.33
CA ALA A 99 3.73 -18.93 -5.01
C ALA A 99 4.23 -18.74 -3.56
N ALA A 100 4.42 -17.49 -3.14
CA ALA A 100 4.80 -17.14 -1.77
C ALA A 100 3.62 -17.13 -0.80
N LYS A 101 2.37 -17.11 -1.29
CA LYS A 101 1.13 -16.93 -0.53
C LYS A 101 1.15 -15.67 0.33
N ALA A 102 1.71 -14.59 -0.21
CA ALA A 102 1.94 -13.33 0.49
C ALA A 102 1.36 -12.15 -0.29
N TYR A 103 0.89 -11.14 0.45
CA TYR A 103 0.58 -9.84 -0.11
C TYR A 103 1.82 -8.96 -0.05
N HIS A 104 2.08 -8.23 -1.14
CA HIS A 104 3.14 -7.24 -1.23
C HIS A 104 2.56 -5.84 -1.26
N PHE A 105 3.14 -4.97 -0.46
CA PHE A 105 2.79 -3.55 -0.39
C PHE A 105 3.99 -2.73 -0.81
N ARG A 106 3.83 -1.95 -1.88
CA ARG A 106 4.84 -0.98 -2.30
C ARG A 106 4.25 0.41 -2.28
N ALA A 107 4.86 1.32 -1.52
CA ALA A 107 4.43 2.69 -1.37
C ALA A 107 5.52 3.67 -1.80
N TYR A 108 5.11 4.78 -2.39
CA TYR A 108 5.96 5.90 -2.81
C TYR A 108 5.48 7.17 -2.13
N ASN A 109 6.42 7.91 -1.58
CA ASN A 109 6.17 9.20 -0.95
C ASN A 109 7.44 10.04 -0.99
N ASP A 110 7.35 11.29 -1.43
CA ASP A 110 8.45 12.28 -1.41
C ASP A 110 9.78 11.75 -1.98
N GLY A 111 9.72 11.06 -3.13
CA GLY A 111 10.91 10.52 -3.80
C GLY A 111 11.50 9.27 -3.14
N ARG A 112 10.86 8.72 -2.12
CA ARG A 112 11.24 7.47 -1.45
C ARG A 112 10.25 6.37 -1.78
N TYR A 113 10.66 5.13 -1.58
CA TYR A 113 9.75 4.00 -1.66
C TYR A 113 9.96 3.05 -0.49
N LEU A 114 8.91 2.30 -0.19
CA LEU A 114 8.89 1.18 0.75
C LEU A 114 8.36 -0.04 0.01
N ASP A 115 8.94 -1.21 0.28
CA ASP A 115 8.50 -2.50 -0.26
C ASP A 115 8.51 -3.51 0.88
N VAL A 116 7.33 -3.97 1.28
CA VAL A 116 7.15 -4.85 2.45
C VAL A 116 6.00 -5.84 2.23
N ASP A 117 6.00 -6.90 3.01
CA ASP A 117 4.87 -7.81 3.10
C ASP A 117 3.71 -7.15 3.87
N LEU A 118 2.49 -7.46 3.41
CA LEU A 118 1.27 -6.97 4.01
C LEU A 118 0.50 -8.14 4.65
N LYS A 119 0.07 -7.96 5.88
CA LYS A 119 -0.93 -8.85 6.50
C LYS A 119 -2.31 -8.32 6.20
N VAL A 120 -3.23 -9.20 5.79
CA VAL A 120 -4.61 -8.85 5.44
C VAL A 120 -5.57 -9.62 6.36
N PRO A 121 -5.95 -9.05 7.53
CA PRO A 121 -7.04 -9.55 8.35
C PRO A 121 -8.40 -9.33 7.66
N GLU A 122 -9.50 -9.76 8.29
CA GLU A 122 -10.83 -9.80 7.66
C GLU A 122 -11.30 -8.44 7.11
N LYS A 123 -11.06 -7.34 7.81
CA LYS A 123 -11.51 -5.97 7.42
C LYS A 123 -10.42 -4.94 7.59
N GLY A 124 -9.19 -5.27 7.19
CA GLY A 124 -8.07 -4.37 7.35
C GLY A 124 -6.82 -4.82 6.65
N PHE A 125 -5.74 -4.11 6.91
CA PHE A 125 -4.38 -4.51 6.55
C PHE A 125 -3.38 -3.99 7.58
N GLU A 126 -2.24 -4.64 7.64
CA GLU A 126 -1.14 -4.27 8.53
C GLU A 126 0.19 -4.44 7.82
N TRP A 127 1.08 -3.48 8.00
CA TRP A 127 2.43 -3.52 7.49
C TRP A 127 3.42 -2.93 8.50
N SER A 128 4.68 -3.33 8.41
CA SER A 128 5.72 -2.85 9.31
C SER A 128 7.09 -2.87 8.64
N TYR A 129 7.98 -2.01 9.11
CA TYR A 129 9.36 -1.97 8.66
C TYR A 129 10.29 -1.47 9.77
N LYS A 130 11.59 -1.64 9.55
CA LYS A 130 12.63 -1.11 10.43
C LYS A 130 13.31 0.08 9.78
N MET A 131 13.50 1.14 10.54
CA MET A 131 14.26 2.32 10.13
C MET A 131 15.35 2.60 11.17
N GLY A 132 16.54 2.01 10.96
CA GLY A 132 17.60 2.03 11.96
C GLY A 132 17.14 1.39 13.28
N PRO A 133 17.19 2.11 14.41
CA PRO A 133 16.73 1.59 15.71
C PRO A 133 15.22 1.67 15.95
N LEU A 134 14.46 2.15 14.95
CA LEU A 134 13.00 2.30 15.03
C LEU A 134 12.30 1.11 14.37
N ASP A 135 11.39 0.49 15.10
CA ASP A 135 10.34 -0.36 14.53
C ASP A 135 9.12 0.52 14.24
N VAL A 136 8.62 0.46 13.01
CA VAL A 136 7.45 1.20 12.55
C VAL A 136 6.38 0.21 12.15
N ARG A 137 5.15 0.41 12.63
CA ARG A 137 3.98 -0.44 12.32
C ARG A 137 2.79 0.45 12.00
N PHE A 138 2.06 0.06 10.98
CA PHE A 138 0.76 0.62 10.64
C PHE A 138 -0.29 -0.46 10.63
N ALA A 139 -1.45 -0.16 11.17
CA ALA A 139 -2.61 -1.04 11.14
C ALA A 139 -3.84 -0.24 10.73
N MET A 140 -4.49 -0.69 9.67
CA MET A 140 -5.75 -0.18 9.15
C MET A 140 -6.88 -1.16 9.45
N ASN A 141 -8.03 -0.64 9.90
CA ASN A 141 -9.26 -1.42 10.05
C ASN A 141 -10.48 -0.58 9.70
N LEU A 142 -11.53 -1.21 9.17
CA LEU A 142 -12.85 -0.60 9.18
C LEU A 142 -13.45 -0.74 10.58
N ASN A 143 -13.87 0.39 11.17
CA ASN A 143 -14.61 0.36 12.44
C ASN A 143 -16.09 -0.05 12.22
N GLU A 144 -16.87 -0.13 13.29
CA GLU A 144 -18.29 -0.49 13.26
C GLU A 144 -19.16 0.45 12.41
N LYS A 145 -18.71 1.70 12.20
CA LYS A 145 -19.37 2.70 11.35
C LYS A 145 -18.96 2.59 9.87
N GLY A 146 -18.08 1.63 9.53
CA GLY A 146 -17.51 1.51 8.19
C GLY A 146 -16.50 2.60 7.83
N GLU A 147 -15.94 3.31 8.83
CA GLU A 147 -14.90 4.30 8.63
C GLU A 147 -13.53 3.59 8.58
N TRP A 148 -12.66 4.04 7.69
CA TRP A 148 -11.27 3.61 7.62
C TRP A 148 -10.50 4.27 8.77
N VAL A 149 -10.09 3.48 9.75
CA VAL A 149 -9.23 3.93 10.85
C VAL A 149 -7.86 3.32 10.67
N GLU A 150 -6.83 4.16 10.62
CA GLU A 150 -5.44 3.72 10.52
C GLU A 150 -4.60 4.31 11.63
N ILE A 151 -3.84 3.47 12.31
CA ILE A 151 -2.95 3.83 13.41
C ILE A 151 -1.53 3.46 13.03
N GLY A 152 -0.63 4.43 13.12
CA GLY A 152 0.81 4.23 13.03
C GLY A 152 1.47 4.30 14.40
N GLU A 153 2.36 3.37 14.67
CA GLU A 153 3.13 3.28 15.90
C GLU A 153 4.61 3.23 15.59
N THR A 154 5.41 3.85 16.41
CA THR A 154 6.87 3.75 16.39
C THR A 154 7.39 3.26 17.73
N ARG A 155 8.38 2.39 17.71
CA ARG A 155 9.06 1.88 18.89
C ARG A 155 10.57 2.02 18.71
N PHE A 156 11.21 2.71 19.64
CA PHE A 156 12.66 2.85 19.65
C PHE A 156 13.29 1.72 20.46
N ARG A 157 14.04 0.83 19.80
CA ARG A 157 14.65 -0.37 20.40
C ARG A 157 13.58 -1.19 21.17
N ASP A 158 13.84 -1.50 22.44
CA ASP A 158 12.97 -2.27 23.33
C ASP A 158 12.02 -1.38 24.15
N GLY A 159 11.89 -0.10 23.78
CA GLY A 159 11.01 0.85 24.45
C GLY A 159 9.53 0.57 24.20
N ALA A 160 8.66 1.35 24.86
CA ALA A 160 7.22 1.29 24.61
C ALA A 160 6.89 1.82 23.21
N ALA A 161 5.92 1.20 22.54
CA ALA A 161 5.36 1.73 21.30
C ALA A 161 4.64 3.05 21.57
N GLN A 162 4.88 4.04 20.70
CA GLN A 162 4.27 5.36 20.76
C GLN A 162 3.46 5.59 19.49
N ARG A 163 2.26 6.13 19.63
CA ARG A 163 1.44 6.52 18.49
C ARG A 163 2.12 7.64 17.72
N SER A 164 2.38 7.42 16.45
CA SER A 164 3.03 8.39 15.56
C SER A 164 2.11 8.90 14.45
N PHE A 165 1.03 8.17 14.18
CA PHE A 165 0.05 8.50 13.14
C PHE A 165 -1.35 8.04 13.56
N GLU A 166 -2.35 8.83 13.18
CA GLU A 166 -3.75 8.48 13.34
C GLU A 166 -4.54 9.10 12.18
N MET A 167 -5.39 8.29 11.54
CA MET A 167 -6.25 8.71 10.44
C MET A 167 -7.63 8.10 10.59
N THR A 168 -8.66 8.89 10.31
CA THR A 168 -10.05 8.41 10.23
C THR A 168 -10.71 8.99 8.99
N LEU A 169 -11.09 8.12 8.05
CA LEU A 169 -11.72 8.51 6.78
C LEU A 169 -13.11 7.91 6.65
N ARG A 170 -13.98 8.64 5.97
CA ARG A 170 -15.32 8.21 5.57
C ARG A 170 -15.37 8.02 4.08
N LYS A 171 -16.07 6.98 3.65
CA LYS A 171 -16.32 6.73 2.24
C LYS A 171 -17.17 7.84 1.68
N GLN A 172 -16.78 8.33 0.53
CA GLN A 172 -17.52 9.35 -0.22
C GLN A 172 -18.48 8.66 -1.18
N ASN A 173 -19.65 9.22 -1.34
CA ASN A 173 -20.69 8.73 -2.27
C ASN A 173 -20.38 9.13 -3.72
#